data_738dda38346ea9ce2b161059197fbf4b
#
_entry.id   738dda38346ea9ce2b161059197fbf4b
#
_cell.length_a   1.000
_cell.length_b   1.000
_cell.length_c   1.000
_cell.angle_alpha   90.00
_cell.angle_beta   90.00
_cell.angle_gamma   90.00
#
_symmetry.space_group_name_H-M   'P 1'
#
loop_
_entity.id
_entity.type
_entity.pdbx_description
1 polymer ?
#
loop_
_entity_poly.entity_id
_entity_poly.type
_entity_poly.pdbx_seq_one_letter_code
_entity_poly.pdbx_strand_id
1 'polypeptide(L)'
;GWMYEMGKGVPQDAQKAISSMTEIGNISVLVGQCEIPMEVNHVVFEFAKSNAITTIFNPAPARKLEKKFLEHVTWLIPNENEFELISGLEPNDENFLRFKKEIPCNLIVTLGEKGAVLVGEDKTQHFDAPTVDAVDTTGAGDSFIGTFAYELSESNSPEECIKKAIQKASQSVTKKGTQSSYS
;
A
#
# COMPACT_ATOMS: atom_id res chain seq x y z
N GLY A 1 -14.44 -8.67 -10.09
CA GLY A 1 -13.42 -9.70 -9.98
C GLY A 1 -12.94 -10.13 -11.34
N TRP A 2 -11.65 -10.01 -11.58
CA TRP A 2 -11.02 -10.48 -12.81
C TRP A 2 -10.65 -11.95 -12.62
N MET A 3 -11.10 -12.85 -13.51
CA MET A 3 -10.68 -14.24 -13.48
C MET A 3 -9.39 -14.41 -14.27
N TYR A 4 -8.38 -14.99 -13.62
CA TYR A 4 -7.08 -15.32 -14.18
C TYR A 4 -7.03 -16.79 -14.61
N GLU A 5 -6.68 -17.06 -15.85
CA GLU A 5 -6.33 -18.41 -16.31
C GLU A 5 -4.82 -18.65 -16.13
N MET A 6 -4.47 -19.58 -15.24
CA MET A 6 -3.09 -19.96 -14.98
C MET A 6 -2.42 -20.63 -16.18
N GLY A 7 -1.35 -20.01 -16.62
CA GLY A 7 -0.28 -20.64 -17.42
C GLY A 7 -0.30 -20.36 -18.90
N LYS A 8 0.54 -19.46 -19.35
CA LYS A 8 1.47 -19.40 -20.49
C LYS A 8 1.70 -17.97 -20.96
N GLY A 9 2.87 -17.42 -20.67
CA GLY A 9 3.27 -16.08 -21.13
C GLY A 9 2.97 -14.98 -20.11
N VAL A 10 3.16 -13.72 -20.51
CA VAL A 10 2.72 -12.56 -19.72
C VAL A 10 1.21 -12.67 -19.52
N PRO A 11 0.69 -12.60 -18.28
CA PRO A 11 -0.73 -12.69 -18.05
C PRO A 11 -1.51 -11.70 -18.92
N GLN A 12 -2.58 -12.16 -19.56
CA GLN A 12 -3.36 -11.31 -20.47
C GLN A 12 -3.90 -10.08 -19.76
N ASP A 13 -4.22 -10.19 -18.47
CA ASP A 13 -4.68 -9.09 -17.63
C ASP A 13 -3.56 -8.08 -17.33
N ALA A 14 -2.31 -8.52 -17.21
CA ALA A 14 -1.16 -7.61 -17.10
C ALA A 14 -0.93 -6.84 -18.41
N GLN A 15 -1.08 -7.50 -19.56
CA GLN A 15 -0.98 -6.82 -20.86
C GLN A 15 -2.06 -5.76 -21.02
N LYS A 16 -3.31 -6.07 -20.66
CA LYS A 16 -4.42 -5.10 -20.68
C LYS A 16 -4.17 -3.93 -19.76
N ALA A 17 -3.70 -4.18 -18.52
CA ALA A 17 -3.37 -3.14 -17.57
C ALA A 17 -2.28 -2.21 -18.11
N ILE A 18 -1.19 -2.76 -18.68
CA ILE A 18 -0.11 -1.99 -19.28
C ILE A 18 -0.62 -1.17 -20.48
N SER A 19 -1.44 -1.75 -21.35
CA SER A 19 -2.03 -1.03 -22.48
C SER A 19 -2.87 0.15 -22.01
N SER A 20 -3.73 -0.07 -21.00
CA SER A 20 -4.56 1.00 -20.41
C SER A 20 -3.72 2.08 -19.77
N MET A 21 -2.65 1.72 -19.04
CA MET A 21 -1.72 2.70 -18.46
C MET A 21 -1.02 3.52 -19.54
N THR A 22 -0.65 2.90 -20.65
CA THR A 22 -0.03 3.58 -21.81
C THR A 22 -1.00 4.53 -22.50
N GLU A 23 -2.27 4.13 -22.65
CA GLU A 23 -3.33 4.95 -23.26
C GLU A 23 -3.71 6.17 -22.40
N ILE A 24 -3.81 5.97 -21.07
CA ILE A 24 -4.11 7.07 -20.13
C ILE A 24 -2.98 8.10 -20.13
N GLY A 25 -1.72 7.65 -20.23
CA GLY A 25 -0.54 8.52 -20.11
C GLY A 25 -0.48 9.23 -18.75
N ASN A 26 0.59 9.94 -18.48
CA ASN A 26 0.76 10.81 -17.29
C ASN A 26 0.31 10.18 -15.95
N ILE A 27 0.51 8.87 -15.76
CA ILE A 27 0.28 8.20 -14.49
C ILE A 27 1.48 8.48 -13.58
N SER A 28 1.23 9.06 -12.41
CA SER A 28 2.28 9.34 -11.41
C SER A 28 2.39 8.26 -10.33
N VAL A 29 1.26 7.60 -10.01
CA VAL A 29 1.19 6.60 -8.92
C VAL A 29 0.39 5.37 -9.38
N LEU A 30 0.91 4.19 -9.07
CA LEU A 30 0.24 2.90 -9.21
C LEU A 30 0.03 2.26 -7.83
N VAL A 31 -1.18 1.84 -7.52
CA VAL A 31 -1.50 1.11 -6.29
C VAL A 31 -1.86 -0.34 -6.63
N GLY A 32 -1.32 -1.29 -5.87
CA GLY A 32 -1.66 -2.71 -5.99
C GLY A 32 -1.86 -3.38 -4.63
N GLN A 33 -2.60 -4.50 -4.68
CA GLN A 33 -2.92 -5.34 -3.52
C GLN A 33 -2.78 -6.82 -3.89
N CYS A 34 -2.90 -7.72 -2.89
CA CYS A 34 -2.85 -9.16 -3.11
C CYS A 34 -4.18 -9.77 -3.59
N GLU A 35 -5.16 -8.97 -3.99
CA GLU A 35 -6.47 -9.45 -4.48
C GLU A 35 -6.42 -10.01 -5.90
N ILE A 36 -5.36 -9.73 -6.64
CA ILE A 36 -5.09 -10.28 -7.97
C ILE A 36 -3.88 -11.21 -7.92
N PRO A 37 -3.69 -12.09 -8.92
CA PRO A 37 -2.51 -12.95 -9.00
C PRO A 37 -1.20 -12.17 -8.93
N MET A 38 -0.23 -12.64 -8.14
CA MET A 38 1.05 -11.95 -7.97
C MET A 38 1.83 -11.82 -9.27
N GLU A 39 1.65 -12.75 -10.20
CA GLU A 39 2.27 -12.71 -11.53
C GLU A 39 1.83 -11.47 -12.33
N VAL A 40 0.58 -11.04 -12.14
CA VAL A 40 0.05 -9.79 -12.74
C VAL A 40 0.70 -8.59 -12.05
N ASN A 41 0.74 -8.59 -10.70
CA ASN A 41 1.41 -7.54 -9.95
C ASN A 41 2.88 -7.41 -10.36
N HIS A 42 3.62 -8.52 -10.48
CA HIS A 42 5.03 -8.50 -10.88
C HIS A 42 5.23 -7.75 -12.21
N VAL A 43 4.48 -8.11 -13.24
CA VAL A 43 4.63 -7.52 -14.58
C VAL A 43 4.23 -6.05 -14.59
N VAL A 44 3.13 -5.70 -13.93
CA VAL A 44 2.61 -4.32 -13.91
C VAL A 44 3.50 -3.40 -13.08
N PHE A 45 4.02 -3.88 -11.94
CA PHE A 45 4.93 -3.11 -11.10
C PHE A 45 6.32 -2.93 -11.73
N GLU A 46 6.85 -3.95 -12.41
CA GLU A 46 8.08 -3.85 -13.20
C GLU A 46 7.93 -2.80 -14.30
N PHE A 47 6.83 -2.83 -15.04
CA PHE A 47 6.52 -1.81 -16.05
C PHE A 47 6.42 -0.41 -15.44
N ALA A 48 5.68 -0.25 -14.34
CA ALA A 48 5.54 1.04 -13.67
C ALA A 48 6.88 1.60 -13.21
N LYS A 49 7.72 0.76 -12.56
CA LYS A 49 9.07 1.15 -12.14
C LYS A 49 9.95 1.58 -13.31
N SER A 50 9.89 0.85 -14.42
CA SER A 50 10.68 1.15 -15.64
C SER A 50 10.24 2.45 -16.31
N ASN A 51 9.02 2.92 -16.05
CA ASN A 51 8.47 4.17 -16.57
C ASN A 51 8.43 5.30 -15.53
N ALA A 52 9.21 5.19 -14.44
CA ALA A 52 9.30 6.17 -13.36
C ALA A 52 7.95 6.48 -12.66
N ILE A 53 7.01 5.55 -12.70
CA ILE A 53 5.74 5.62 -11.97
C ILE A 53 5.99 5.17 -10.52
N THR A 54 5.57 5.97 -9.55
CA THR A 54 5.65 5.62 -8.14
C THR A 54 4.70 4.45 -7.83
N THR A 55 5.22 3.40 -7.21
CA THR A 55 4.44 2.20 -6.90
C THR A 55 4.15 2.09 -5.41
N ILE A 56 2.91 1.83 -5.05
CA ILE A 56 2.45 1.57 -3.68
C ILE A 56 1.87 0.16 -3.63
N PHE A 57 2.35 -0.66 -2.72
CA PHE A 57 1.84 -2.00 -2.52
C PHE A 57 1.32 -2.19 -1.09
N ASN A 58 0.04 -2.52 -0.98
CA ASN A 58 -0.59 -2.95 0.26
C ASN A 58 -0.76 -4.49 0.19
N PRO A 59 -0.11 -5.26 1.07
CA PRO A 59 -0.11 -6.72 1.00
C PRO A 59 -1.41 -7.35 1.56
N ALA A 60 -2.56 -6.79 1.22
CA ALA A 60 -3.89 -7.26 1.60
C ALA A 60 -4.56 -8.06 0.46
N PRO A 61 -5.18 -9.23 0.71
CA PRO A 61 -5.03 -10.04 1.92
C PRO A 61 -3.60 -10.54 2.13
N ALA A 62 -3.22 -10.69 3.40
CA ALA A 62 -1.85 -10.98 3.79
C ALA A 62 -1.30 -12.26 3.14
N ARG A 63 -0.13 -12.17 2.51
CA ARG A 63 0.63 -13.30 1.97
C ARG A 63 2.12 -13.00 1.95
N LYS A 64 2.95 -14.05 1.90
CA LYS A 64 4.40 -13.89 1.72
C LYS A 64 4.70 -13.21 0.39
N LEU A 65 5.64 -12.27 0.41
CA LEU A 65 6.11 -11.55 -0.76
C LEU A 65 7.51 -12.02 -1.15
N GLU A 66 7.77 -12.11 -2.45
CA GLU A 66 9.09 -12.40 -2.96
C GLU A 66 9.96 -11.13 -2.89
N LYS A 67 11.23 -11.29 -2.46
CA LYS A 67 12.17 -10.14 -2.42
C LYS A 67 12.31 -9.46 -3.77
N LYS A 68 12.33 -10.24 -4.86
CA LYS A 68 12.39 -9.72 -6.22
C LYS A 68 11.22 -8.80 -6.57
N PHE A 69 10.01 -9.09 -6.08
CA PHE A 69 8.85 -8.21 -6.28
C PHE A 69 9.06 -6.86 -5.60
N LEU A 70 9.61 -6.87 -4.38
CA LEU A 70 9.85 -5.64 -3.61
C LEU A 70 10.84 -4.67 -4.28
N GLU A 71 11.68 -5.15 -5.21
CA GLU A 71 12.55 -4.28 -6.02
C GLU A 71 11.75 -3.34 -6.93
N HIS A 72 10.51 -3.69 -7.27
CA HIS A 72 9.60 -2.87 -8.09
C HIS A 72 8.64 -2.01 -7.26
N VAL A 73 8.66 -2.15 -5.94
CA VAL A 73 7.81 -1.41 -5.00
C VAL A 73 8.54 -0.16 -4.52
N THR A 74 7.89 1.01 -4.56
CA THR A 74 8.41 2.24 -3.95
C THR A 74 7.98 2.35 -2.49
N TRP A 75 6.72 2.04 -2.20
CA TRP A 75 6.12 2.09 -0.87
C TRP A 75 5.44 0.77 -0.54
N LEU A 76 5.87 0.09 0.50
CA LEU A 76 5.21 -1.07 1.08
C LEU A 76 4.43 -0.60 2.31
N ILE A 77 3.11 -0.85 2.32
CA ILE A 77 2.22 -0.35 3.38
C ILE A 77 1.37 -1.50 3.94
N PRO A 78 1.93 -2.33 4.83
CA PRO A 78 1.19 -3.34 5.57
C PRO A 78 0.50 -2.75 6.81
N ASN A 79 -0.53 -3.45 7.32
CA ASN A 79 -0.96 -3.34 8.71
C ASN A 79 -0.12 -4.25 9.62
N GLU A 80 -0.38 -4.26 10.95
CA GLU A 80 0.36 -5.07 11.93
C GLU A 80 0.34 -6.56 11.58
N ASN A 81 -0.82 -7.12 11.24
CA ASN A 81 -0.97 -8.55 10.89
C ASN A 81 -0.26 -8.89 9.57
N GLU A 82 -0.38 -8.04 8.58
CA GLU A 82 0.31 -8.16 7.30
C GLU A 82 1.83 -8.07 7.49
N PHE A 83 2.28 -7.12 8.32
CA PHE A 83 3.70 -7.00 8.67
C PHE A 83 4.25 -8.29 9.30
N GLU A 84 3.56 -8.84 10.29
CA GLU A 84 3.96 -10.08 10.95
C GLU A 84 4.06 -11.23 9.95
N LEU A 85 3.10 -11.35 9.03
CA LEU A 85 3.09 -12.43 8.04
C LEU A 85 4.21 -12.30 7.00
N ILE A 86 4.48 -11.08 6.50
CA ILE A 86 5.50 -10.88 5.45
C ILE A 86 6.92 -10.91 6.01
N SER A 87 7.13 -10.41 7.23
CA SER A 87 8.44 -10.34 7.89
C SER A 87 8.77 -11.56 8.74
N GLY A 88 7.75 -12.22 9.29
CA GLY A 88 7.92 -13.25 10.33
C GLY A 88 8.31 -12.69 11.69
N LEU A 89 8.14 -11.38 11.93
CA LEU A 89 8.53 -10.66 13.12
C LEU A 89 7.31 -10.01 13.78
N GLU A 90 7.32 -9.89 15.12
CA GLU A 90 6.30 -9.14 15.85
C GLU A 90 6.30 -7.64 15.47
N PRO A 91 5.14 -6.97 15.36
CA PRO A 91 5.05 -5.56 15.00
C PRO A 91 5.48 -4.65 16.15
N ASN A 92 6.74 -4.23 16.12
CA ASN A 92 7.33 -3.24 17.04
C ASN A 92 8.47 -2.49 16.35
N ASP A 93 8.88 -1.36 16.91
CA ASP A 93 9.86 -0.45 16.30
C ASP A 93 11.19 -1.12 15.97
N GLU A 94 11.72 -1.98 16.86
CA GLU A 94 12.97 -2.70 16.63
C GLU A 94 12.85 -3.61 15.39
N ASN A 95 11.75 -4.36 15.30
CA ASN A 95 11.48 -5.27 14.19
C ASN A 95 11.12 -4.54 12.89
N PHE A 96 10.47 -3.37 12.97
CA PHE A 96 10.25 -2.51 11.81
C PHE A 96 11.58 -2.07 11.20
N LEU A 97 12.50 -1.57 12.01
CA LEU A 97 13.85 -1.17 11.59
C LEU A 97 14.67 -2.36 11.05
N ARG A 98 14.56 -3.52 11.69
CA ARG A 98 15.21 -4.74 11.23
C ARG A 98 14.72 -5.14 9.84
N PHE A 99 13.40 -5.20 9.65
CA PHE A 99 12.81 -5.58 8.36
C PHE A 99 13.10 -4.54 7.28
N LYS A 100 13.08 -3.24 7.62
CA LYS A 100 13.43 -2.17 6.67
C LYS A 100 14.81 -2.35 6.04
N LYS A 101 15.79 -2.83 6.79
CA LYS A 101 17.16 -3.12 6.30
C LYS A 101 17.22 -4.30 5.32
N GLU A 102 16.19 -5.15 5.30
CA GLU A 102 16.11 -6.33 4.44
C GLU A 102 15.38 -6.07 3.12
N ILE A 103 14.69 -4.93 2.98
CA ILE A 103 13.86 -4.59 1.83
C ILE A 103 14.36 -3.32 1.13
N PRO A 104 14.25 -3.22 -0.21
CA PRO A 104 14.74 -2.07 -0.97
C PRO A 104 13.76 -0.90 -1.00
N CYS A 105 12.53 -1.07 -0.53
CA CYS A 105 11.45 -0.09 -0.62
C CYS A 105 11.24 0.68 0.70
N ASN A 106 10.53 1.82 0.63
CA ASN A 106 10.07 2.53 1.81
C ASN A 106 9.00 1.72 2.53
N LEU A 107 8.93 1.84 3.84
CA LEU A 107 8.00 1.09 4.68
C LEU A 107 7.17 2.05 5.54
N ILE A 108 5.85 1.88 5.47
CA ILE A 108 4.88 2.45 6.41
C ILE A 108 4.11 1.29 7.00
N VAL A 109 3.94 1.25 8.32
CA VAL A 109 3.09 0.25 8.98
C VAL A 109 1.89 0.96 9.58
N THR A 110 0.67 0.55 9.19
CA THR A 110 -0.56 1.08 9.79
C THR A 110 -0.90 0.33 11.06
N LEU A 111 -1.25 1.08 12.12
CA LEU A 111 -1.49 0.57 13.47
C LEU A 111 -2.96 0.73 13.91
N GLY A 112 -3.89 0.76 12.96
CA GLY A 112 -5.32 0.95 13.23
C GLY A 112 -5.60 2.26 13.98
N GLU A 113 -6.24 2.17 15.14
CA GLU A 113 -6.58 3.33 15.97
C GLU A 113 -5.37 4.08 16.55
N LYS A 114 -4.19 3.48 16.53
CA LYS A 114 -2.93 4.11 16.96
C LYS A 114 -2.28 4.94 15.85
N GLY A 115 -2.78 4.87 14.61
CA GLY A 115 -2.27 5.64 13.47
C GLY A 115 -1.33 4.87 12.57
N ALA A 116 -0.12 5.39 12.30
CA ALA A 116 0.86 4.75 11.42
C ALA A 116 2.30 5.10 11.80
N VAL A 117 3.22 4.26 11.35
CA VAL A 117 4.67 4.43 11.54
C VAL A 117 5.35 4.53 10.19
N LEU A 118 6.08 5.61 9.95
CA LEU A 118 7.05 5.71 8.88
C LEU A 118 8.38 5.14 9.36
N VAL A 119 8.89 4.14 8.65
CA VAL A 119 10.11 3.44 9.03
C VAL A 119 11.28 3.94 8.18
N GLY A 120 12.16 4.71 8.80
CA GLY A 120 13.41 5.16 8.19
C GLY A 120 14.53 4.12 8.30
N GLU A 121 15.75 4.51 7.94
CA GLU A 121 16.91 3.60 8.00
C GLU A 121 17.33 3.28 9.45
N ASP A 122 17.32 4.30 10.33
CA ASP A 122 17.81 4.17 11.70
C ASP A 122 16.80 4.55 12.78
N LYS A 123 15.63 5.06 12.42
CA LYS A 123 14.58 5.48 13.35
C LYS A 123 13.20 5.29 12.77
N THR A 124 12.23 5.09 13.65
CA THR A 124 10.81 5.13 13.34
C THR A 124 10.24 6.52 13.66
N GLN A 125 9.19 6.89 12.93
CA GLN A 125 8.41 8.10 13.19
C GLN A 125 6.94 7.74 13.28
N HIS A 126 6.36 7.94 14.46
CA HIS A 126 4.95 7.68 14.72
C HIS A 126 4.07 8.88 14.37
N PHE A 127 2.90 8.59 13.83
CA PHE A 127 1.84 9.54 13.51
C PHE A 127 0.55 9.04 14.14
N ASP A 128 0.11 9.69 15.21
CA ASP A 128 -1.05 9.28 15.97
C ASP A 128 -2.35 9.54 15.21
N ALA A 129 -3.31 8.62 15.33
CA ALA A 129 -4.67 8.85 14.83
C ALA A 129 -5.49 9.65 15.85
N PRO A 130 -6.40 10.53 15.38
CA PRO A 130 -7.34 11.18 16.26
C PRO A 130 -8.29 10.15 16.88
N THR A 131 -8.63 10.34 18.14
CA THR A 131 -9.65 9.53 18.82
C THR A 131 -11.01 9.82 18.20
N VAL A 132 -11.67 8.80 17.68
CA VAL A 132 -13.01 8.89 17.07
C VAL A 132 -13.90 7.74 17.56
N ASP A 133 -15.21 7.98 17.60
CA ASP A 133 -16.18 6.90 17.84
C ASP A 133 -16.36 6.07 16.56
N ALA A 134 -15.63 4.96 16.48
CA ALA A 134 -15.69 4.08 15.32
C ALA A 134 -17.02 3.34 15.24
N VAL A 135 -17.71 3.46 14.11
CA VAL A 135 -18.97 2.76 13.79
C VAL A 135 -18.72 1.55 12.91
N ASP A 136 -17.83 1.68 11.94
CA ASP A 136 -17.46 0.62 10.99
C ASP A 136 -16.02 0.85 10.53
N THR A 137 -15.13 -0.10 10.84
CA THR A 137 -13.71 -0.01 10.47
C THR A 137 -13.40 -0.59 9.09
N THR A 138 -14.43 -1.14 8.39
CA THR A 138 -14.27 -1.71 7.06
C THR A 138 -13.83 -0.64 6.07
N GLY A 139 -12.76 -0.91 5.33
CA GLY A 139 -12.23 0.01 4.31
C GLY A 139 -11.36 1.16 4.83
N ALA A 140 -11.07 1.23 6.14
CA ALA A 140 -10.16 2.24 6.68
C ALA A 140 -8.77 2.15 6.06
N GLY A 141 -8.27 0.93 5.84
CA GLY A 141 -7.00 0.67 5.15
C GLY A 141 -7.02 1.18 3.71
N ASP A 142 -8.09 0.91 2.97
CA ASP A 142 -8.24 1.39 1.59
C ASP A 142 -8.33 2.91 1.52
N SER A 143 -9.03 3.53 2.49
CA SER A 143 -9.08 4.98 2.64
C SER A 143 -7.71 5.58 2.90
N PHE A 144 -6.92 4.95 3.77
CA PHE A 144 -5.54 5.36 4.02
C PHE A 144 -4.70 5.27 2.76
N ILE A 145 -4.67 4.11 2.09
CA ILE A 145 -3.87 3.86 0.88
C ILE A 145 -4.26 4.82 -0.25
N GLY A 146 -5.57 4.98 -0.51
CA GLY A 146 -6.07 5.86 -1.56
C GLY A 146 -5.71 7.33 -1.31
N THR A 147 -5.84 7.79 -0.06
CA THR A 147 -5.46 9.16 0.31
C THR A 147 -3.96 9.38 0.23
N PHE A 148 -3.16 8.43 0.74
CA PHE A 148 -1.71 8.49 0.64
C PHE A 148 -1.24 8.56 -0.81
N ALA A 149 -1.81 7.74 -1.69
CA ALA A 149 -1.50 7.73 -3.12
C ALA A 149 -1.84 9.07 -3.80
N TYR A 150 -3.03 9.61 -3.50
CA TYR A 150 -3.46 10.91 -4.03
C TYR A 150 -2.52 12.03 -3.59
N GLU A 151 -2.25 12.14 -2.29
CA GLU A 151 -1.40 13.20 -1.75
C GLU A 151 0.05 13.09 -2.26
N LEU A 152 0.53 11.87 -2.46
CA LEU A 152 1.86 11.65 -3.04
C LEU A 152 1.90 12.08 -4.51
N SER A 153 0.81 11.93 -5.26
CA SER A 153 0.69 12.39 -6.65
C SER A 153 0.72 13.92 -6.76
N GLU A 154 0.27 14.62 -5.71
CA GLU A 154 0.34 16.08 -5.59
C GLU A 154 1.72 16.59 -5.11
N SER A 155 2.73 15.72 -5.06
CA SER A 155 4.10 16.04 -4.64
C SER A 155 4.25 16.52 -3.18
N ASN A 156 3.32 16.13 -2.30
CA ASN A 156 3.46 16.35 -0.86
C ASN A 156 4.56 15.46 -0.26
N SER A 157 5.11 15.87 0.88
CA SER A 157 6.07 15.04 1.60
C SER A 157 5.41 13.77 2.15
N PRO A 158 6.15 12.66 2.31
CA PRO A 158 5.59 11.43 2.87
C PRO A 158 4.92 11.64 4.23
N GLU A 159 5.48 12.50 5.07
CA GLU A 159 4.94 12.84 6.39
C GLU A 159 3.59 13.55 6.29
N GLU A 160 3.42 14.46 5.33
CA GLU A 160 2.14 15.13 5.07
C GLU A 160 1.12 14.16 4.50
N CYS A 161 1.53 13.30 3.56
CA CYS A 161 0.68 12.25 3.00
C CYS A 161 0.13 11.33 4.10
N ILE A 162 1.00 10.87 5.04
CA ILE A 162 0.60 10.02 6.16
C ILE A 162 -0.41 10.73 7.06
N LYS A 163 -0.17 11.99 7.44
CA LYS A 163 -1.09 12.76 8.31
C LYS A 163 -2.47 12.89 7.69
N LYS A 164 -2.54 13.24 6.41
CA LYS A 164 -3.82 13.38 5.69
C LYS A 164 -4.50 12.01 5.50
N ALA A 165 -3.73 10.96 5.22
CA ALA A 165 -4.25 9.61 5.09
C ALA A 165 -4.87 9.09 6.41
N ILE A 166 -4.19 9.31 7.55
CA ILE A 166 -4.73 8.99 8.88
C ILE A 166 -6.02 9.76 9.14
N GLN A 167 -6.04 11.07 8.88
CA GLN A 167 -7.23 11.90 9.09
C GLN A 167 -8.43 11.39 8.27
N LYS A 168 -8.22 11.07 6.99
CA LYS A 168 -9.29 10.56 6.12
C LYS A 168 -9.74 9.16 6.54
N ALA A 169 -8.83 8.26 6.89
CA ALA A 169 -9.15 6.94 7.41
C ALA A 169 -9.95 7.02 8.72
N SER A 170 -9.57 7.91 9.64
CA SER A 170 -10.31 8.12 10.89
C SER A 170 -11.72 8.70 10.65
N GLN A 171 -11.90 9.55 9.65
CA GLN A 171 -13.22 10.01 9.25
C GLN A 171 -14.08 8.90 8.65
N SER A 172 -13.50 8.02 7.84
CA SER A 172 -14.25 6.94 7.19
C SER A 172 -14.88 5.97 8.18
N VAL A 173 -14.23 5.67 9.31
CA VAL A 173 -14.75 4.74 10.32
C VAL A 173 -15.90 5.29 11.16
N THR A 174 -16.19 6.59 11.10
CA THR A 174 -17.33 7.20 11.81
C THR A 174 -18.67 7.03 11.11
N LYS A 175 -18.69 6.49 9.90
CA LYS A 175 -19.89 6.28 9.08
C LYS A 175 -20.05 4.79 8.73
N LYS A 176 -21.28 4.35 8.49
CA LYS A 176 -21.55 2.98 8.00
C LYS A 176 -21.28 2.86 6.50
N GLY A 177 -20.61 1.77 6.12
CA GLY A 177 -20.37 1.38 4.73
C GLY A 177 -19.14 2.05 4.10
N THR A 178 -18.49 1.34 3.18
CA THR A 178 -17.22 1.75 2.58
C THR A 178 -17.40 2.93 1.61
N GLN A 179 -18.31 2.82 0.62
CA GLN A 179 -18.47 3.85 -0.42
C GLN A 179 -19.12 5.13 0.10
N SER A 180 -20.11 5.03 0.99
CA SER A 180 -20.82 6.19 1.56
C SER A 180 -20.00 6.95 2.60
N SER A 181 -18.95 6.38 3.13
CA SER A 181 -18.07 7.00 4.12
C SER A 181 -17.03 7.94 3.51
N TYR A 182 -16.79 7.86 2.19
CA TYR A 182 -15.79 8.67 1.50
C TYR A 182 -16.34 10.01 0.94
N SER A 183 -17.63 10.22 1.02
CA SER A 183 -18.31 11.47 0.57
C SER A 183 -18.35 12.55 1.65
#